data_0affe8a924a114f3bf2cda5140de870b
#
_entry.id   0affe8a924a114f3bf2cda5140de870b
#
_cell.length_a   1.000
_cell.length_b   1.000
_cell.length_c   1.000
_cell.angle_alpha   90.00
_cell.angle_beta   90.00
_cell.angle_gamma   90.00
#
_symmetry.space_group_name_H-M   'P 1'
#
loop_
_entity.id
_entity.type
_entity.pdbx_description
1 polymer ?
#
loop_
_entity_poly.entity_id
_entity_poly.type
_entity_poly.pdbx_seq_one_letter_code
_entity_poly.pdbx_strand_id
1 'polypeptide(L)'
;MDPEIRMKGEICMKVVVLSGTPKKEGLCCSCVEAAKRGAEKAGAGCEVVRLCDYRIARCAMCGDGWGECREKHVCAFGDDGFSEIQEKLAESDAVVLDTPVYWGDMTEAMKAFLDRFRRCEAMRGEAGAIAGKPVLLVASPGGSGNGMISCLEQMERLCRHLRADLYDFIGVNRWNREYKIAAIEEAAASMVRSGERPAP
;
A
#
# COMPACT_ATOMS: atom_id res chain seq x y z
N MET A 1 29.15 19.67 24.55
CA MET A 1 29.01 19.47 23.11
C MET A 1 27.50 19.45 22.83
N ASP A 2 27.05 20.46 22.14
CA ASP A 2 25.63 20.84 21.97
C ASP A 2 24.89 19.84 21.06
N PRO A 3 23.73 19.30 21.45
CA PRO A 3 22.99 18.34 20.63
C PRO A 3 22.16 18.97 19.50
N GLU A 4 22.32 20.27 19.22
CA GLU A 4 21.46 21.01 18.26
C GLU A 4 22.02 21.15 16.83
N ILE A 5 23.07 20.42 16.45
CA ILE A 5 23.48 20.36 15.04
C ILE A 5 22.91 19.08 14.40
N ARG A 6 21.60 18.96 14.35
CA ARG A 6 20.95 18.08 13.37
C ARG A 6 20.87 18.82 12.05
N MET A 7 21.70 18.43 11.11
CA MET A 7 21.87 19.03 9.81
C MET A 7 20.53 19.18 9.07
N LYS A 8 20.17 20.39 8.70
CA LYS A 8 19.13 20.71 7.73
C LYS A 8 19.53 20.08 6.39
N GLY A 9 18.87 18.99 5.98
CA GLY A 9 19.08 18.40 4.66
C GLY A 9 18.86 16.88 4.55
N GLU A 10 18.51 16.16 5.61
CA GLU A 10 18.14 14.75 5.46
C GLU A 10 16.74 14.68 4.83
N ILE A 11 16.67 14.15 3.61
CA ILE A 11 15.41 13.82 2.94
C ILE A 11 14.73 12.77 3.83
N CYS A 12 13.68 13.16 4.54
CA CYS A 12 12.91 12.26 5.37
C CYS A 12 12.12 11.31 4.45
N MET A 13 12.35 10.01 4.55
CA MET A 13 11.64 8.99 3.78
C MET A 13 10.12 9.16 3.97
N LYS A 14 9.33 9.08 2.90
CA LYS A 14 7.87 9.21 2.91
C LYS A 14 7.24 7.84 2.70
N VAL A 15 6.47 7.38 3.68
CA VAL A 15 5.71 6.12 3.61
C VAL A 15 4.23 6.43 3.39
N VAL A 16 3.60 5.76 2.43
CA VAL A 16 2.15 5.81 2.25
C VAL A 16 1.54 4.47 2.69
N VAL A 17 0.62 4.53 3.64
CA VAL A 17 -0.22 3.39 4.05
C VAL A 17 -1.56 3.51 3.33
N LEU A 18 -1.78 2.68 2.32
CA LEU A 18 -3.04 2.61 1.59
C LEU A 18 -3.95 1.56 2.22
N SER A 19 -5.07 1.98 2.78
CA SER A 19 -6.00 1.09 3.49
C SER A 19 -7.34 0.93 2.79
N GLY A 20 -7.73 -0.33 2.55
CA GLY A 20 -9.03 -0.71 2.00
C GLY A 20 -10.10 -0.97 3.05
N THR A 21 -9.85 -0.70 4.35
CA THR A 21 -10.87 -0.97 5.38
C THR A 21 -11.99 0.07 5.37
N PRO A 22 -13.26 -0.36 5.32
CA PRO A 22 -14.39 0.55 5.46
C PRO A 22 -14.68 0.96 6.92
N LYS A 23 -14.06 0.28 7.88
CA LYS A 23 -14.27 0.51 9.31
C LYS A 23 -13.33 1.59 9.83
N LYS A 24 -13.76 2.28 10.89
CA LYS A 24 -12.93 3.24 11.65
C LYS A 24 -12.21 2.58 12.83
N GLU A 25 -12.59 1.35 13.17
CA GLU A 25 -12.04 0.57 14.27
C GLU A 25 -11.91 -0.90 13.87
N GLY A 26 -11.10 -1.65 14.60
CA GLY A 26 -10.95 -3.09 14.43
C GLY A 26 -9.56 -3.52 13.98
N LEU A 27 -9.45 -4.77 13.55
CA LEU A 27 -8.17 -5.41 13.29
C LEU A 27 -7.34 -4.70 12.21
N CYS A 28 -7.93 -4.39 11.04
CA CYS A 28 -7.24 -3.65 9.98
C CYS A 28 -6.78 -2.27 10.46
N CYS A 29 -7.64 -1.52 11.17
CA CYS A 29 -7.22 -0.22 11.71
C CYS A 29 -6.03 -0.36 12.66
N SER A 30 -6.01 -1.42 13.48
CA SER A 30 -4.86 -1.70 14.36
C SER A 30 -3.59 -2.02 13.55
N CYS A 31 -3.71 -2.69 12.39
CA CYS A 31 -2.59 -2.96 11.48
C CYS A 31 -2.07 -1.67 10.83
N VAL A 32 -2.98 -0.81 10.34
CA VAL A 32 -2.63 0.51 9.80
C VAL A 32 -1.88 1.36 10.81
N GLU A 33 -2.40 1.45 12.02
CA GLU A 33 -1.74 2.22 13.09
C GLU A 33 -0.38 1.62 13.49
N ALA A 34 -0.22 0.30 13.46
CA ALA A 34 1.06 -0.34 13.70
C ALA A 34 2.09 -0.01 12.61
N ALA A 35 1.68 -0.10 11.34
CA ALA A 35 2.54 0.28 10.22
C ALA A 35 2.97 1.75 10.30
N LYS A 36 2.02 2.64 10.60
CA LYS A 36 2.29 4.06 10.80
C LYS A 36 3.30 4.30 11.92
N ARG A 37 3.04 3.74 13.11
CA ARG A 37 3.97 3.88 14.24
C ARG A 37 5.36 3.35 13.92
N GLY A 38 5.45 2.21 13.21
CA GLY A 38 6.73 1.63 12.80
C GLY A 38 7.52 2.57 11.90
N ALA A 39 6.88 3.12 10.87
CA ALA A 39 7.50 4.07 9.95
C ALA A 39 7.96 5.35 10.68
N GLU A 40 7.08 5.96 11.48
CA GLU A 40 7.38 7.19 12.24
C GLU A 40 8.51 6.96 13.27
N LYS A 41 8.51 5.83 13.98
CA LYS A 41 9.57 5.45 14.93
C LYS A 41 10.94 5.30 14.26
N ALA A 42 10.96 4.91 12.99
CA ALA A 42 12.18 4.83 12.20
C ALA A 42 12.58 6.17 11.56
N GLY A 43 11.81 7.26 11.77
CA GLY A 43 12.12 8.60 11.30
C GLY A 43 11.50 8.97 9.95
N ALA A 44 10.59 8.16 9.39
CA ALA A 44 9.88 8.50 8.17
C ALA A 44 8.65 9.38 8.44
N GLY A 45 8.28 10.21 7.46
CA GLY A 45 6.95 10.77 7.39
C GLY A 45 5.97 9.68 6.93
N CYS A 46 4.82 9.55 7.59
CA CYS A 46 3.83 8.53 7.23
C CYS A 46 2.46 9.14 6.96
N GLU A 47 1.94 8.92 5.76
CA GLU A 47 0.60 9.32 5.36
C GLU A 47 -0.31 8.10 5.25
N VAL A 48 -1.47 8.15 5.91
CA VAL A 48 -2.50 7.10 5.81
C VAL A 48 -3.58 7.56 4.84
N VAL A 49 -3.75 6.82 3.75
CA VAL A 49 -4.80 7.03 2.74
C VAL A 49 -5.86 5.95 2.91
N ARG A 50 -7.06 6.33 3.30
CA ARG A 50 -8.20 5.42 3.45
C ARG A 50 -9.06 5.47 2.19
N LEU A 51 -9.06 4.42 1.40
CA LEU A 51 -9.81 4.37 0.14
C LEU A 51 -11.32 4.58 0.32
N CYS A 52 -11.86 4.21 1.50
CA CYS A 52 -13.28 4.38 1.79
C CYS A 52 -13.69 5.83 2.09
N ASP A 53 -12.74 6.74 2.25
CA ASP A 53 -13.01 8.19 2.36
C ASP A 53 -13.20 8.84 0.98
N TYR A 54 -12.91 8.10 -0.09
CA TYR A 54 -13.09 8.48 -1.50
C TYR A 54 -14.21 7.66 -2.14
N ARG A 55 -14.70 8.12 -3.27
CA ARG A 55 -15.72 7.39 -4.07
C ARG A 55 -15.10 6.77 -5.32
N ILE A 56 -13.98 6.08 -5.15
CA ILE A 56 -13.22 5.48 -6.26
C ILE A 56 -14.11 4.54 -7.05
N ALA A 57 -14.38 4.91 -8.29
CA ALA A 57 -15.16 4.08 -9.19
C ALA A 57 -14.34 2.88 -9.71
N ARG A 58 -15.01 1.79 -10.04
CA ARG A 58 -14.41 0.67 -10.75
C ARG A 58 -13.88 1.10 -12.11
N CYS A 59 -12.94 0.35 -12.68
CA CYS A 59 -12.46 0.59 -14.04
C CYS A 59 -13.61 0.51 -15.06
N ALA A 60 -13.78 1.56 -15.87
CA ALA A 60 -14.83 1.63 -16.88
C ALA A 60 -14.51 0.84 -18.17
N MET A 61 -13.30 0.25 -18.27
CA MET A 61 -12.84 -0.46 -19.48
C MET A 61 -13.04 0.36 -20.77
N CYS A 62 -12.54 1.59 -20.78
CA CYS A 62 -12.74 2.55 -21.84
C CYS A 62 -12.36 2.00 -23.23
N GLY A 63 -13.09 2.41 -24.27
CA GLY A 63 -12.85 1.97 -25.63
C GLY A 63 -12.98 0.45 -25.80
N ASP A 64 -11.93 -0.17 -26.28
CA ASP A 64 -11.79 -1.62 -26.47
C ASP A 64 -11.16 -2.33 -25.23
N GLY A 65 -11.27 -1.73 -24.07
CA GLY A 65 -10.70 -2.21 -22.80
C GLY A 65 -9.49 -1.41 -22.34
N TRP A 66 -9.00 -0.47 -23.17
CA TRP A 66 -7.94 0.46 -22.82
C TRP A 66 -8.31 1.88 -23.25
N GLY A 67 -8.09 2.85 -22.38
CA GLY A 67 -8.20 4.27 -22.64
C GLY A 67 -6.84 4.97 -22.56
N GLU A 68 -6.84 6.21 -22.17
CA GLU A 68 -5.61 7.02 -22.01
C GLU A 68 -4.61 6.43 -21.00
N CYS A 69 -5.07 5.55 -20.12
CA CYS A 69 -4.23 4.86 -19.15
C CYS A 69 -3.10 4.05 -19.79
N ARG A 70 -3.26 3.59 -21.03
CA ARG A 70 -2.23 2.82 -21.72
C ARG A 70 -1.07 3.70 -22.21
N GLU A 71 -1.37 4.87 -22.72
CA GLU A 71 -0.40 5.74 -23.39
C GLU A 71 0.00 6.94 -22.53
N LYS A 72 -1.00 7.58 -21.91
CA LYS A 72 -0.78 8.76 -21.07
C LYS A 72 -0.57 8.45 -19.59
N HIS A 73 -0.80 7.18 -19.19
CA HIS A 73 -0.66 6.72 -17.80
C HIS A 73 -1.58 7.43 -16.79
N VAL A 74 -2.67 8.00 -17.29
CA VAL A 74 -3.69 8.67 -16.50
C VAL A 74 -5.04 8.02 -16.72
N CYS A 75 -5.88 7.99 -15.69
CA CYS A 75 -7.24 7.50 -15.84
C CYS A 75 -8.15 8.65 -16.26
N ALA A 76 -8.82 8.52 -17.41
CA ALA A 76 -9.76 9.52 -17.91
C ALA A 76 -11.13 9.48 -17.18
N PHE A 77 -11.29 8.62 -16.18
CA PHE A 77 -12.54 8.41 -15.49
C PHE A 77 -12.70 9.34 -14.28
N GLY A 78 -13.20 10.54 -14.51
CA GLY A 78 -13.71 11.43 -13.47
C GLY A 78 -12.73 11.90 -12.39
N ASP A 79 -13.17 12.87 -11.64
CA ASP A 79 -12.49 13.36 -10.44
C ASP A 79 -13.08 12.67 -9.19
N ASP A 80 -12.59 11.49 -8.87
CA ASP A 80 -13.05 10.66 -7.76
C ASP A 80 -11.95 10.40 -6.70
N GLY A 81 -10.84 11.16 -6.77
CA GLY A 81 -9.69 11.04 -5.89
C GLY A 81 -8.64 10.04 -6.37
N PHE A 82 -8.87 9.32 -7.47
CA PHE A 82 -7.92 8.33 -7.99
C PHE A 82 -6.56 8.98 -8.32
N SER A 83 -6.57 10.08 -9.06
CA SER A 83 -5.33 10.76 -9.48
C SER A 83 -4.54 11.31 -8.30
N GLU A 84 -5.22 11.87 -7.31
CA GLU A 84 -4.60 12.32 -6.05
C GLU A 84 -3.83 11.18 -5.36
N ILE A 85 -4.47 10.00 -5.24
CA ILE A 85 -3.84 8.85 -4.60
C ILE A 85 -2.69 8.29 -5.45
N GLN A 86 -2.84 8.29 -6.78
CA GLN A 86 -1.77 7.90 -7.71
C GLN A 86 -0.53 8.79 -7.54
N GLU A 87 -0.71 10.10 -7.40
CA GLU A 87 0.36 11.08 -7.15
C GLU A 87 1.03 10.84 -5.79
N LYS A 88 0.24 10.63 -4.71
CA LYS A 88 0.78 10.31 -3.38
C LYS A 88 1.66 9.05 -3.40
N LEU A 89 1.24 8.01 -4.13
CA LEU A 89 2.05 6.80 -4.31
C LEU A 89 3.30 7.06 -5.15
N ALA A 90 3.21 7.91 -6.17
CA ALA A 90 4.38 8.29 -6.97
C ALA A 90 5.42 9.08 -6.16
N GLU A 91 4.97 9.94 -5.25
CA GLU A 91 5.84 10.73 -4.37
C GLU A 91 6.36 9.99 -3.13
N SER A 92 5.84 8.80 -2.83
CA SER A 92 6.29 8.01 -1.69
C SER A 92 7.61 7.30 -1.98
N ASP A 93 8.35 6.97 -0.94
CA ASP A 93 9.56 6.13 -1.02
C ASP A 93 9.27 4.67 -0.70
N ALA A 94 8.21 4.40 0.07
CA ALA A 94 7.75 3.06 0.41
C ALA A 94 6.23 3.02 0.58
N VAL A 95 5.64 1.84 0.41
CA VAL A 95 4.18 1.66 0.45
C VAL A 95 3.80 0.50 1.38
N VAL A 96 2.74 0.70 2.15
CA VAL A 96 2.04 -0.38 2.85
C VAL A 96 0.65 -0.53 2.25
N LEU A 97 0.30 -1.72 1.78
CA LEU A 97 -1.05 -2.05 1.33
C LEU A 97 -1.75 -2.88 2.41
N ASP A 98 -2.78 -2.31 3.03
CA ASP A 98 -3.58 -2.97 4.07
C ASP A 98 -5.02 -3.18 3.61
N THR A 99 -5.52 -4.40 3.74
CA THR A 99 -6.90 -4.72 3.35
C THR A 99 -7.56 -5.78 4.25
N PRO A 100 -8.85 -5.63 4.59
CA PRO A 100 -9.64 -6.77 5.03
C PRO A 100 -9.76 -7.80 3.90
N VAL A 101 -9.89 -9.07 4.27
CA VAL A 101 -10.10 -10.16 3.31
C VAL A 101 -11.60 -10.39 3.11
N TYR A 102 -12.07 -10.23 1.88
CA TYR A 102 -13.42 -10.50 1.45
C TYR A 102 -13.42 -11.67 0.44
N TRP A 103 -13.93 -12.83 0.86
CA TRP A 103 -13.99 -14.05 0.03
C TRP A 103 -12.64 -14.50 -0.58
N GLY A 104 -11.56 -14.29 0.16
CA GLY A 104 -10.21 -14.64 -0.30
C GLY A 104 -9.55 -13.59 -1.20
N ASP A 105 -10.17 -12.42 -1.35
CA ASP A 105 -9.64 -11.29 -2.11
C ASP A 105 -9.61 -10.02 -1.24
N MET A 106 -9.02 -8.96 -1.74
CA MET A 106 -9.06 -7.62 -1.15
C MET A 106 -10.48 -7.03 -1.21
N THR A 107 -10.71 -5.96 -0.47
CA THR A 107 -12.01 -5.25 -0.51
C THR A 107 -12.29 -4.64 -1.89
N GLU A 108 -13.59 -4.39 -2.17
CA GLU A 108 -14.00 -3.73 -3.42
C GLU A 108 -13.32 -2.36 -3.60
N ALA A 109 -13.18 -1.57 -2.53
CA ALA A 109 -12.50 -0.27 -2.60
C ALA A 109 -11.03 -0.42 -2.99
N MET A 110 -10.30 -1.36 -2.37
CA MET A 110 -8.91 -1.66 -2.72
C MET A 110 -8.82 -2.18 -4.15
N LYS A 111 -9.69 -3.11 -4.53
CA LYS A 111 -9.72 -3.70 -5.87
C LYS A 111 -10.03 -2.67 -6.95
N ALA A 112 -11.02 -1.80 -6.73
CA ALA A 112 -11.39 -0.75 -7.69
C ALA A 112 -10.22 0.22 -7.95
N PHE A 113 -9.53 0.65 -6.89
CA PHE A 113 -8.35 1.48 -7.01
C PHE A 113 -7.20 0.76 -7.74
N LEU A 114 -6.82 -0.43 -7.27
CA LEU A 114 -5.66 -1.15 -7.79
C LEU A 114 -5.84 -1.63 -9.24
N ASP A 115 -7.05 -1.96 -9.67
CA ASP A 115 -7.32 -2.32 -11.08
C ASP A 115 -7.09 -1.12 -12.01
N ARG A 116 -7.44 0.10 -11.60
CA ARG A 116 -7.15 1.32 -12.36
C ARG A 116 -5.66 1.68 -12.28
N PHE A 117 -5.09 1.62 -11.10
CA PHE A 117 -3.68 1.90 -10.84
C PHE A 117 -2.78 1.01 -11.70
N ARG A 118 -3.03 -0.30 -11.68
CA ARG A 118 -2.29 -1.25 -12.54
C ARG A 118 -2.37 -0.89 -14.02
N ARG A 119 -3.53 -0.43 -14.51
CA ARG A 119 -3.68 -0.04 -15.93
C ARG A 119 -2.88 1.22 -16.28
N CYS A 120 -2.77 2.15 -15.35
CA CYS A 120 -1.97 3.36 -15.57
C CYS A 120 -0.46 3.07 -15.46
N GLU A 121 -0.06 2.21 -14.52
CA GLU A 121 1.34 2.09 -14.12
C GLU A 121 2.10 0.92 -14.75
N ALA A 122 1.46 -0.22 -15.02
CA ALA A 122 2.16 -1.42 -15.47
C ALA A 122 2.91 -1.24 -16.80
N MET A 123 2.43 -0.34 -17.67
CA MET A 123 3.06 -0.07 -18.98
C MET A 123 4.22 0.95 -18.87
N ARG A 124 4.41 1.58 -17.73
CA ARG A 124 5.52 2.53 -17.49
C ARG A 124 6.86 1.85 -17.22
N GLY A 125 6.85 0.55 -16.95
CA GLY A 125 8.05 -0.19 -16.63
C GLY A 125 8.73 0.34 -15.35
N GLU A 126 10.01 0.66 -15.43
CA GLU A 126 10.81 1.21 -14.33
C GLU A 126 10.40 2.64 -13.93
N ALA A 127 9.67 3.36 -14.78
CA ALA A 127 9.14 4.68 -14.48
C ALA A 127 7.76 4.63 -13.77
N GLY A 128 7.27 3.45 -13.45
CA GLY A 128 6.01 3.26 -12.73
C GLY A 128 6.04 3.85 -11.32
N ALA A 129 4.89 4.34 -10.85
CA ALA A 129 4.79 5.10 -9.60
C ALA A 129 5.37 4.38 -8.36
N ILE A 130 5.30 3.05 -8.32
CA ILE A 130 5.86 2.24 -7.24
C ILE A 130 6.91 1.22 -7.70
N ALA A 131 7.42 1.36 -8.94
CA ALA A 131 8.46 0.48 -9.43
C ALA A 131 9.76 0.64 -8.60
N GLY A 132 10.34 -0.48 -8.17
CA GLY A 132 11.53 -0.50 -7.31
C GLY A 132 11.31 -0.03 -5.87
N LYS A 133 10.09 0.41 -5.51
CA LYS A 133 9.81 0.82 -4.12
C LYS A 133 9.49 -0.38 -3.24
N PRO A 134 9.97 -0.43 -1.99
CA PRO A 134 9.62 -1.48 -1.06
C PRO A 134 8.13 -1.41 -0.68
N VAL A 135 7.47 -2.56 -0.75
CA VAL A 135 6.03 -2.69 -0.44
C VAL A 135 5.81 -3.75 0.62
N LEU A 136 5.16 -3.36 1.72
CA LEU A 136 4.67 -4.25 2.76
C LEU A 136 3.18 -4.56 2.52
N LEU A 137 2.83 -5.85 2.45
CA LEU A 137 1.46 -6.30 2.27
C LEU A 137 0.85 -6.78 3.58
N VAL A 138 -0.35 -6.30 3.89
CA VAL A 138 -1.09 -6.71 5.10
C VAL A 138 -2.50 -7.13 4.72
N ALA A 139 -2.88 -8.36 5.08
CA ALA A 139 -4.20 -8.90 4.84
C ALA A 139 -4.85 -9.40 6.14
N SER A 140 -6.06 -8.92 6.42
CA SER A 140 -6.75 -9.19 7.69
C SER A 140 -8.11 -9.84 7.48
N PRO A 141 -8.20 -11.20 7.46
CA PRO A 141 -9.48 -11.88 7.41
C PRO A 141 -10.26 -11.69 8.71
N GLY A 142 -11.57 -11.54 8.58
CA GLY A 142 -12.51 -11.52 9.70
C GLY A 142 -12.77 -12.91 10.28
N GLY A 143 -13.87 -13.07 10.95
CA GLY A 143 -14.50 -14.26 11.52
C GLY A 143 -13.75 -15.60 11.45
N SER A 144 -13.79 -16.25 10.30
CA SER A 144 -13.19 -17.58 10.09
C SER A 144 -11.67 -17.59 9.96
N GLY A 145 -11.04 -16.46 9.68
CA GLY A 145 -9.61 -16.39 9.37
C GLY A 145 -9.21 -16.96 7.99
N ASN A 146 -10.19 -17.36 7.18
CA ASN A 146 -9.97 -17.97 5.88
C ASN A 146 -9.69 -16.94 4.76
N GLY A 147 -9.07 -17.41 3.67
CA GLY A 147 -8.82 -16.61 2.47
C GLY A 147 -7.64 -15.64 2.55
N MET A 148 -6.91 -15.63 3.65
CA MET A 148 -5.76 -14.76 3.87
C MET A 148 -4.65 -14.99 2.83
N ILE A 149 -4.31 -16.24 2.57
CA ILE A 149 -3.24 -16.61 1.62
C ILE A 149 -3.62 -16.18 0.21
N SER A 150 -4.86 -16.49 -0.21
CA SER A 150 -5.36 -16.09 -1.54
C SER A 150 -5.32 -14.60 -1.75
N CYS A 151 -5.70 -13.82 -0.72
CA CYS A 151 -5.65 -12.35 -0.78
C CYS A 151 -4.21 -11.85 -0.92
N LEU A 152 -3.29 -12.35 -0.10
CA LEU A 152 -1.87 -11.98 -0.18
C LEU A 152 -1.25 -12.35 -1.53
N GLU A 153 -1.62 -13.52 -2.10
CA GLU A 153 -1.18 -13.94 -3.43
C GLU A 153 -1.66 -12.98 -4.53
N GLN A 154 -2.90 -12.49 -4.46
CA GLN A 154 -3.42 -11.49 -5.39
C GLN A 154 -2.64 -10.17 -5.29
N MET A 155 -2.35 -9.72 -4.06
CA MET A 155 -1.58 -8.52 -3.82
C MET A 155 -0.13 -8.67 -4.29
N GLU A 156 0.50 -9.81 -4.07
CA GLU A 156 1.85 -10.13 -4.56
C GLU A 156 1.91 -10.07 -6.10
N ARG A 157 0.94 -10.68 -6.79
CA ARG A 157 0.86 -10.63 -8.26
C ARG A 157 0.77 -9.19 -8.77
N LEU A 158 0.01 -8.34 -8.08
CA LEU A 158 -0.07 -6.93 -8.41
C LEU A 158 1.30 -6.26 -8.28
N CYS A 159 2.01 -6.47 -7.17
CA CYS A 159 3.35 -5.91 -6.97
C CYS A 159 4.31 -6.32 -8.10
N ARG A 160 4.29 -7.58 -8.51
CA ARG A 160 5.09 -8.05 -9.65
C ARG A 160 4.74 -7.33 -10.96
N HIS A 161 3.43 -7.13 -11.24
CA HIS A 161 2.99 -6.38 -12.43
C HIS A 161 3.42 -4.92 -12.42
N LEU A 162 3.54 -4.34 -11.24
CA LEU A 162 3.94 -2.95 -11.03
C LEU A 162 5.45 -2.78 -10.79
N ARG A 163 6.21 -3.90 -10.84
CA ARG A 163 7.66 -3.94 -10.57
C ARG A 163 8.03 -3.37 -9.20
N ALA A 164 7.10 -3.41 -8.26
CA ALA A 164 7.37 -3.04 -6.88
C ALA A 164 8.26 -4.09 -6.22
N ASP A 165 9.12 -3.66 -5.30
CA ASP A 165 9.94 -4.57 -4.50
C ASP A 165 9.13 -5.07 -3.31
N LEU A 166 8.74 -6.33 -3.34
CA LEU A 166 8.00 -6.94 -2.24
C LEU A 166 8.90 -7.11 -1.02
N TYR A 167 8.71 -6.24 -0.02
CA TYR A 167 9.49 -6.26 1.21
C TYR A 167 9.08 -7.42 2.12
N ASP A 168 7.80 -7.50 2.46
CA ASP A 168 7.22 -8.56 3.29
C ASP A 168 5.71 -8.67 3.06
N PHE A 169 5.10 -9.76 3.53
CA PHE A 169 3.66 -9.96 3.54
C PHE A 169 3.20 -10.58 4.85
N ILE A 170 2.25 -9.93 5.53
CA ILE A 170 1.80 -10.30 6.87
C ILE A 170 0.30 -10.53 6.88
N GLY A 171 -0.08 -11.77 7.22
CA GLY A 171 -1.48 -12.11 7.44
C GLY A 171 -1.85 -12.04 8.92
N VAL A 172 -2.93 -11.32 9.24
CA VAL A 172 -3.34 -11.10 10.64
C VAL A 172 -4.79 -11.52 10.85
N ASN A 173 -5.05 -12.39 11.79
CA ASN A 173 -6.39 -12.78 12.22
C ASN A 173 -6.56 -12.57 13.73
N ARG A 174 -7.76 -12.89 14.26
CA ARG A 174 -8.08 -12.69 15.68
C ARG A 174 -7.20 -13.50 16.66
N TRP A 175 -6.63 -14.63 16.21
CA TRP A 175 -5.84 -15.52 17.08
C TRP A 175 -4.36 -15.16 17.14
N ASN A 176 -3.84 -14.55 16.05
CA ASN A 176 -2.43 -14.18 15.94
C ASN A 176 -2.19 -12.66 16.05
N ARG A 177 -3.27 -11.88 16.31
CA ARG A 177 -3.24 -10.41 16.23
C ARG A 177 -2.16 -9.78 17.12
N GLU A 178 -1.94 -10.31 18.30
CA GLU A 178 -1.05 -9.70 19.28
C GLU A 178 0.38 -9.60 18.75
N TYR A 179 0.97 -10.74 18.39
CA TYR A 179 2.34 -10.77 17.90
C TYR A 179 2.46 -10.28 16.44
N LYS A 180 1.40 -10.41 15.62
CA LYS A 180 1.42 -9.95 14.24
C LYS A 180 1.32 -8.43 14.11
N ILE A 181 0.59 -7.77 14.98
CA ILE A 181 0.58 -6.29 15.04
C ILE A 181 1.97 -5.77 15.40
N ALA A 182 2.66 -6.39 16.35
CA ALA A 182 4.05 -6.05 16.66
C ALA A 182 4.99 -6.33 15.48
N ALA A 183 4.77 -7.43 14.74
CA ALA A 183 5.54 -7.75 13.54
C ALA A 183 5.32 -6.72 12.42
N ILE A 184 4.10 -6.20 12.22
CA ILE A 184 3.82 -5.13 11.26
C ILE A 184 4.57 -3.85 11.62
N GLU A 185 4.54 -3.46 12.91
CA GLU A 185 5.27 -2.28 13.38
C GLU A 185 6.77 -2.41 13.10
N GLU A 186 7.36 -3.57 13.42
CA GLU A 186 8.79 -3.81 13.19
C GLU A 186 9.12 -3.94 11.68
N ALA A 187 8.27 -4.58 10.88
CA ALA A 187 8.45 -4.68 9.44
C ALA A 187 8.46 -3.29 8.77
N ALA A 188 7.50 -2.42 9.14
CA ALA A 188 7.45 -1.06 8.63
C ALA A 188 8.68 -0.23 9.08
N ALA A 189 9.10 -0.36 10.33
CA ALA A 189 10.31 0.30 10.82
C ALA A 189 11.57 -0.21 10.12
N SER A 190 11.68 -1.51 9.91
CA SER A 190 12.81 -2.13 9.22
C SER A 190 12.85 -1.72 7.74
N MET A 191 11.71 -1.66 7.06
CA MET A 191 11.58 -1.18 5.69
C MET A 191 12.11 0.25 5.52
N VAL A 192 11.83 1.14 6.47
CA VAL A 192 12.35 2.51 6.49
C VAL A 192 13.86 2.54 6.72
N ARG A 193 14.37 1.75 7.67
CA ARG A 193 15.81 1.72 7.98
C ARG A 193 16.67 1.13 6.89
N SER A 194 16.17 0.15 6.16
CA SER A 194 16.92 -0.50 5.08
C SER A 194 16.88 0.28 3.76
N GLY A 195 15.85 1.11 3.57
CA GLY A 195 15.62 1.84 2.31
C GLY A 195 15.37 0.95 1.10
N GLU A 196 15.85 -0.29 1.16
CA GLU A 196 15.76 -1.31 0.12
C GLU A 196 15.67 -2.70 0.78
N ARG A 197 15.21 -3.68 0.04
CA ARG A 197 15.27 -5.07 0.48
C ARG A 197 16.75 -5.50 0.63
N PRO A 198 17.14 -6.10 1.77
CA PRO A 198 18.47 -6.67 1.89
C PRO A 198 18.76 -7.62 0.71
N ALA A 199 19.95 -7.52 0.12
CA ALA A 199 20.36 -8.47 -0.91
C ALA A 199 20.29 -9.91 -0.34
N PRO A 200 19.88 -10.90 -1.14
CA PRO A 200 19.77 -12.29 -0.71
C PRO A 200 21.13 -12.89 -0.30
#